data_8031158d5f56242d681ec4e1ad2d95d2
#
_entry.id   8031158d5f56242d681ec4e1ad2d95d2
#
_cell.length_a   1.000
_cell.length_b   1.000
_cell.length_c   1.000
_cell.angle_alpha   90.00
_cell.angle_beta   90.00
_cell.angle_gamma   90.00
#
_symmetry.space_group_name_H-M   'P 1'
#
loop_
_entity.id
_entity.type
_entity.pdbx_description
1 polymer ?
#
loop_
_entity_poly.entity_id
_entity_poly.type
_entity_poly.pdbx_seq_one_letter_code
_entity_poly.pdbx_strand_id
1 'polypeptide(L)'
;MTDSERREQAGAVREFLSSRRARITPQQAGLPVFGVKRRVTGLRREEVALLAGMSVDYYIRLERGNLSGASDSVLDALSHALQLDDAERSYLYGLARSATASGRRPPAATGRIRPVVQRMLDAMTGLPAYIRNGRFDILAANSLGQALYAPVYDSPLFAQRGPVNTARFLFLDPGSADFWPEWEKAANDSVAFLRTETGHSPKDKGLTDLIGELSTKSDEFARRWARHDVKFQYSGVKRLHHPLVGNLALPYEALDLPADPGLRITIYSPEPDSPGRQALDLLASWTSSTARER
;
A
#
# COMPACT_ATOMS: atom_id res chain seq x y z
N MET A 1 -2.42 -20.91 -14.36
CA MET A 1 -2.19 -20.84 -12.89
C MET A 1 -1.68 -22.21 -12.47
N THR A 2 -0.48 -22.26 -11.90
CA THR A 2 0.12 -23.49 -11.38
C THR A 2 -0.55 -23.90 -10.07
N ASP A 3 -0.34 -25.15 -9.63
CA ASP A 3 -0.89 -25.60 -8.33
C ASP A 3 -0.28 -24.83 -7.14
N SER A 4 0.98 -24.38 -7.26
CA SER A 4 1.61 -23.52 -6.26
C SER A 4 0.93 -22.17 -6.16
N GLU A 5 0.68 -21.50 -7.28
CA GLU A 5 -0.02 -20.20 -7.32
C GLU A 5 -1.44 -20.28 -6.73
N ARG A 6 -2.15 -21.38 -6.96
CA ARG A 6 -3.49 -21.61 -6.39
C ARG A 6 -3.43 -21.76 -4.86
N ARG A 7 -2.43 -22.47 -4.36
CA ARG A 7 -2.24 -22.67 -2.91
C ARG A 7 -1.88 -21.39 -2.20
N GLU A 8 -0.98 -20.58 -2.78
CA GLU A 8 -0.59 -19.28 -2.24
C GLU A 8 -1.79 -18.31 -2.20
N GLN A 9 -2.55 -18.25 -3.28
CA GLN A 9 -3.76 -17.43 -3.34
C GLN A 9 -4.82 -17.88 -2.32
N ALA A 10 -5.06 -19.20 -2.23
CA ALA A 10 -5.98 -19.75 -1.23
C ALA A 10 -5.50 -19.46 0.20
N GLY A 11 -4.18 -19.47 0.43
CA GLY A 11 -3.57 -19.04 1.68
C GLY A 11 -3.88 -17.59 2.00
N ALA A 12 -3.65 -16.68 1.07
CA ALA A 12 -3.91 -15.24 1.24
C ALA A 12 -5.39 -14.94 1.57
N VAL A 13 -6.32 -15.58 0.86
CA VAL A 13 -7.76 -15.46 1.14
C VAL A 13 -8.11 -15.96 2.54
N ARG A 14 -7.61 -17.14 2.90
CA ARG A 14 -7.85 -17.75 4.21
C ARG A 14 -7.36 -16.86 5.35
N GLU A 15 -6.14 -16.38 5.24
CA GLU A 15 -5.52 -15.52 6.24
C GLU A 15 -6.26 -14.19 6.36
N PHE A 16 -6.62 -13.58 5.24
CA PHE A 16 -7.37 -12.33 5.23
C PHE A 16 -8.73 -12.49 5.91
N LEU A 17 -9.59 -13.40 5.43
CA LEU A 17 -10.93 -13.56 5.97
C LEU A 17 -10.94 -14.00 7.44
N SER A 18 -10.02 -14.91 7.83
CA SER A 18 -9.92 -15.34 9.23
C SER A 18 -9.44 -14.23 10.16
N SER A 19 -8.49 -13.40 9.73
CA SER A 19 -8.00 -12.26 10.52
C SER A 19 -9.09 -11.21 10.71
N ARG A 20 -9.89 -10.91 9.67
CA ARG A 20 -11.00 -9.94 9.77
C ARG A 20 -12.11 -10.45 10.67
N ARG A 21 -12.48 -11.73 10.55
CA ARG A 21 -13.44 -12.38 11.44
C ARG A 21 -12.99 -12.37 12.91
N ALA A 22 -11.69 -12.56 13.17
CA ALA A 22 -11.14 -12.55 14.52
C ALA A 22 -11.15 -11.16 15.18
N ARG A 23 -11.16 -10.08 14.38
CA ARG A 23 -11.06 -8.69 14.86
C ARG A 23 -12.39 -8.13 15.37
N ILE A 24 -13.51 -8.63 14.88
CA ILE A 24 -14.83 -8.11 15.20
C ILE A 24 -15.47 -8.95 16.30
N THR A 25 -15.87 -8.29 17.38
CA THR A 25 -16.65 -8.95 18.44
C THR A 25 -18.12 -9.04 18.04
N PRO A 26 -18.89 -10.01 18.60
CA PRO A 26 -20.32 -10.11 18.33
C PRO A 26 -21.10 -8.83 18.68
N GLN A 27 -20.69 -8.15 19.76
CA GLN A 27 -21.31 -6.88 20.16
C GLN A 27 -21.10 -5.79 19.09
N GLN A 28 -19.90 -5.69 18.54
CA GLN A 28 -19.63 -4.74 17.42
C GLN A 28 -20.44 -5.09 16.18
N ALA A 29 -20.72 -6.37 15.96
CA ALA A 29 -21.54 -6.85 14.85
C ALA A 29 -23.06 -6.81 15.14
N GLY A 30 -23.48 -6.27 16.28
CA GLY A 30 -24.91 -6.20 16.66
C GLY A 30 -25.55 -7.54 17.01
N LEU A 31 -24.74 -8.56 17.29
CA LEU A 31 -25.25 -9.88 17.65
C LEU A 31 -25.46 -10.02 19.16
N PRO A 32 -26.54 -10.67 19.61
CA PRO A 32 -26.77 -10.91 21.03
C PRO A 32 -25.72 -11.87 21.59
N VAL A 33 -25.16 -11.52 22.73
CA VAL A 33 -24.21 -12.38 23.44
C VAL A 33 -24.95 -13.22 24.46
N PHE A 34 -25.23 -14.46 24.13
CA PHE A 34 -25.77 -15.40 25.11
C PHE A 34 -24.62 -16.09 25.87
N GLY A 35 -24.75 -16.17 27.17
CA GLY A 35 -23.81 -16.58 28.20
C GLY A 35 -23.02 -17.91 28.11
N VAL A 36 -22.68 -18.35 26.94
CA VAL A 36 -21.83 -19.52 26.69
C VAL A 36 -20.37 -19.10 26.64
N LYS A 37 -19.52 -19.77 27.43
CA LYS A 37 -18.05 -19.57 27.41
C LYS A 37 -17.50 -19.66 25.98
N ARG A 38 -17.19 -18.51 25.37
CA ARG A 38 -16.70 -18.44 24.00
C ARG A 38 -15.24 -18.90 23.94
N ARG A 39 -14.91 -19.77 22.98
CA ARG A 39 -13.53 -20.21 22.72
C ARG A 39 -12.75 -19.19 21.87
N VAL A 40 -13.44 -18.24 21.22
CA VAL A 40 -12.88 -17.21 20.36
C VAL A 40 -13.45 -15.85 20.74
N THR A 41 -12.61 -14.82 20.74
CA THR A 41 -13.02 -13.43 21.03
C THR A 41 -13.76 -12.79 19.87
N GLY A 42 -13.39 -13.12 18.63
CA GLY A 42 -14.02 -12.63 17.42
C GLY A 42 -15.28 -13.40 17.02
N LEU A 43 -15.82 -13.08 15.83
CA LEU A 43 -16.98 -13.75 15.27
C LEU A 43 -16.70 -15.23 14.99
N ARG A 44 -17.71 -16.08 15.20
CA ARG A 44 -17.73 -17.47 14.71
C ARG A 44 -18.09 -17.50 13.22
N ARG A 45 -17.74 -18.59 12.53
CA ARG A 45 -18.10 -18.78 11.11
C ARG A 45 -19.61 -18.72 10.86
N GLU A 46 -20.38 -19.31 11.78
CA GLU A 46 -21.85 -19.28 11.77
C GLU A 46 -22.39 -17.84 11.87
N GLU A 47 -21.75 -17.01 12.69
CA GLU A 47 -22.13 -15.62 12.90
C GLU A 47 -21.84 -14.77 11.64
N VAL A 48 -20.70 -14.97 11.00
CA VAL A 48 -20.39 -14.29 9.74
C VAL A 48 -21.34 -14.74 8.62
N ALA A 49 -21.61 -16.05 8.52
CA ALA A 49 -22.54 -16.57 7.55
C ALA A 49 -23.96 -15.99 7.72
N LEU A 50 -24.43 -15.89 8.96
CA LEU A 50 -25.69 -15.26 9.32
C LEU A 50 -25.73 -13.78 8.88
N LEU A 51 -24.71 -13.00 9.27
CA LEU A 51 -24.59 -11.57 8.93
C LEU A 51 -24.51 -11.32 7.43
N ALA A 52 -23.85 -12.22 6.70
CA ALA A 52 -23.68 -12.14 5.25
C ALA A 52 -24.85 -12.78 4.46
N GLY A 53 -25.86 -13.31 5.13
CA GLY A 53 -27.01 -13.93 4.48
C GLY A 53 -26.67 -15.16 3.63
N MET A 54 -25.69 -15.96 4.04
CA MET A 54 -25.24 -17.14 3.31
C MET A 54 -25.20 -18.39 4.19
N SER A 55 -25.08 -19.58 3.58
CA SER A 55 -24.91 -20.81 4.36
C SER A 55 -23.51 -20.86 5.01
N VAL A 56 -23.44 -21.53 6.16
CA VAL A 56 -22.17 -21.72 6.89
C VAL A 56 -21.14 -22.48 6.04
N ASP A 57 -21.57 -23.50 5.31
CA ASP A 57 -20.70 -24.29 4.42
C ASP A 57 -20.16 -23.44 3.26
N TYR A 58 -20.98 -22.53 2.73
CA TYR A 58 -20.53 -21.61 1.70
C TYR A 58 -19.48 -20.65 2.22
N TYR A 59 -19.69 -20.04 3.40
CA TYR A 59 -18.69 -19.20 4.05
C TYR A 59 -17.39 -19.96 4.33
N ILE A 60 -17.47 -21.19 4.87
CA ILE A 60 -16.29 -22.05 5.11
C ILE A 60 -15.52 -22.29 3.80
N ARG A 61 -16.21 -22.52 2.69
CA ARG A 61 -15.59 -22.68 1.37
C ARG A 61 -14.84 -21.43 0.93
N LEU A 62 -15.46 -20.23 1.12
CA LEU A 62 -14.83 -18.93 0.83
C LEU A 62 -13.62 -18.70 1.71
N GLU A 63 -13.76 -18.90 3.04
CA GLU A 63 -12.66 -18.71 4.00
C GLU A 63 -11.49 -19.68 3.76
N ARG A 64 -11.74 -20.86 3.20
CA ARG A 64 -10.68 -21.80 2.78
C ARG A 64 -9.93 -21.39 1.52
N GLY A 65 -10.28 -20.27 0.91
CA GLY A 65 -9.59 -19.71 -0.24
C GLY A 65 -10.28 -19.91 -1.59
N ASN A 66 -11.47 -20.51 -1.62
CA ASN A 66 -12.20 -20.72 -2.87
C ASN A 66 -13.17 -19.55 -3.13
N LEU A 67 -12.64 -18.43 -3.65
CA LEU A 67 -13.44 -17.29 -4.13
C LEU A 67 -13.88 -17.44 -5.60
N SER A 68 -13.52 -18.53 -6.27
CA SER A 68 -13.92 -18.77 -7.66
C SER A 68 -15.44 -18.86 -7.75
N GLY A 69 -16.05 -17.99 -8.59
CA GLY A 69 -17.49 -17.91 -8.76
C GLY A 69 -18.26 -17.17 -7.67
N ALA A 70 -17.57 -16.52 -6.73
CA ALA A 70 -18.24 -15.56 -5.84
C ALA A 70 -18.69 -14.34 -6.64
N SER A 71 -19.99 -14.00 -6.59
CA SER A 71 -20.53 -12.81 -7.23
C SER A 71 -20.16 -11.55 -6.45
N ASP A 72 -20.25 -10.39 -7.11
CA ASP A 72 -20.02 -9.10 -6.45
C ASP A 72 -20.97 -8.91 -5.25
N SER A 73 -22.22 -9.38 -5.34
CA SER A 73 -23.17 -9.34 -4.23
C SER A 73 -22.73 -10.18 -3.02
N VAL A 74 -22.07 -11.31 -3.24
CA VAL A 74 -21.47 -12.13 -2.16
C VAL A 74 -20.29 -11.42 -1.52
N LEU A 75 -19.43 -10.79 -2.34
CA LEU A 75 -18.28 -10.03 -1.83
C LEU A 75 -18.74 -8.79 -1.05
N ASP A 76 -19.82 -8.13 -1.49
CA ASP A 76 -20.44 -7.02 -0.77
C ASP A 76 -21.01 -7.47 0.56
N ALA A 77 -21.76 -8.56 0.58
CA ALA A 77 -22.34 -9.12 1.81
C ALA A 77 -21.24 -9.49 2.82
N LEU A 78 -20.15 -10.11 2.36
CA LEU A 78 -18.97 -10.39 3.20
C LEU A 78 -18.31 -9.11 3.72
N SER A 79 -18.17 -8.10 2.87
CA SER A 79 -17.58 -6.80 3.24
C SER A 79 -18.36 -6.12 4.35
N HIS A 80 -19.68 -6.14 4.28
CA HIS A 80 -20.57 -5.62 5.34
C HIS A 80 -20.49 -6.46 6.62
N ALA A 81 -20.59 -7.80 6.50
CA ALA A 81 -20.56 -8.70 7.66
C ALA A 81 -19.24 -8.62 8.43
N LEU A 82 -18.14 -8.41 7.73
CA LEU A 82 -16.80 -8.27 8.30
C LEU A 82 -16.40 -6.80 8.52
N GLN A 83 -17.30 -5.84 8.33
CA GLN A 83 -17.06 -4.41 8.52
C GLN A 83 -15.76 -3.95 7.86
N LEU A 84 -15.54 -4.40 6.62
CA LEU A 84 -14.35 -4.06 5.86
C LEU A 84 -14.37 -2.58 5.47
N ASP A 85 -13.23 -1.91 5.64
CA ASP A 85 -13.02 -0.60 5.06
C ASP A 85 -12.83 -0.68 3.53
N ASP A 86 -12.76 0.47 2.85
CA ASP A 86 -12.65 0.52 1.38
C ASP A 86 -11.39 -0.20 0.86
N ALA A 87 -10.29 -0.16 1.62
CA ALA A 87 -9.05 -0.84 1.28
C ALA A 87 -9.20 -2.36 1.39
N GLU A 88 -9.76 -2.83 2.48
CA GLU A 88 -10.02 -4.23 2.77
C GLU A 88 -11.02 -4.82 1.76
N ARG A 89 -12.07 -4.05 1.43
CA ARG A 89 -13.04 -4.40 0.39
C ARG A 89 -12.38 -4.53 -0.97
N SER A 90 -11.60 -3.52 -1.38
CA SER A 90 -10.87 -3.55 -2.65
C SER A 90 -9.90 -4.72 -2.74
N TYR A 91 -9.23 -5.05 -1.62
CA TYR A 91 -8.34 -6.21 -1.54
C TYR A 91 -9.11 -7.54 -1.72
N LEU A 92 -10.27 -7.70 -1.06
CA LEU A 92 -11.12 -8.87 -1.22
C LEU A 92 -11.56 -9.06 -2.68
N TYR A 93 -11.98 -7.97 -3.32
CA TYR A 93 -12.33 -7.98 -4.75
C TYR A 93 -11.12 -8.29 -5.65
N GLY A 94 -9.93 -7.81 -5.29
CA GLY A 94 -8.66 -8.14 -5.95
C GLY A 94 -8.38 -9.64 -5.90
N LEU A 95 -8.48 -10.25 -4.73
CA LEU A 95 -8.32 -11.70 -4.52
C LEU A 95 -9.35 -12.51 -5.33
N ALA A 96 -10.62 -12.09 -5.36
CA ALA A 96 -11.66 -12.77 -6.11
C ALA A 96 -11.43 -12.68 -7.63
N ARG A 97 -11.07 -11.51 -8.14
CA ARG A 97 -10.71 -11.32 -9.56
C ARG A 97 -9.51 -12.16 -9.96
N SER A 98 -8.50 -12.25 -9.11
CA SER A 98 -7.33 -13.09 -9.36
C SER A 98 -7.68 -14.58 -9.42
N ALA A 99 -8.71 -15.02 -8.67
CA ALA A 99 -9.22 -16.39 -8.70
C ALA A 99 -9.96 -16.75 -10.00
N THR A 100 -10.60 -15.76 -10.63
CA THR A 100 -11.41 -15.95 -11.86
C THR A 100 -10.65 -15.59 -13.14
N ALA A 101 -9.58 -14.76 -13.04
CA ALA A 101 -8.86 -14.27 -14.20
C ALA A 101 -7.96 -15.33 -14.82
N SER A 102 -8.49 -16.03 -15.84
CA SER A 102 -7.69 -16.55 -16.95
C SER A 102 -7.28 -15.44 -17.96
N GLY A 103 -7.64 -14.19 -17.68
CA GLY A 103 -7.43 -13.02 -18.51
C GLY A 103 -6.10 -12.33 -18.22
N ARG A 104 -5.32 -12.13 -19.28
CA ARG A 104 -4.05 -11.41 -19.34
C ARG A 104 -4.24 -9.96 -18.89
N ARG A 105 -4.01 -9.66 -17.58
CA ARG A 105 -3.76 -8.28 -17.17
C ARG A 105 -2.48 -7.84 -17.89
N PRO A 106 -2.43 -6.63 -18.45
CA PRO A 106 -1.17 -6.11 -19.00
C PRO A 106 -0.06 -6.29 -17.97
N PRO A 107 1.15 -6.69 -18.38
CA PRO A 107 2.28 -6.74 -17.46
C PRO A 107 2.39 -5.40 -16.75
N ALA A 108 2.71 -5.43 -15.46
CA ALA A 108 2.98 -4.21 -14.69
C ALA A 108 3.87 -3.31 -15.53
N ALA A 109 3.51 -2.02 -15.61
CA ALA A 109 4.17 -1.07 -16.50
C ALA A 109 5.68 -1.26 -16.46
N THR A 110 6.29 -1.38 -17.64
CA THR A 110 7.71 -1.72 -17.83
C THR A 110 8.70 -0.64 -17.34
N GLY A 111 8.39 0.06 -16.27
CA GLY A 111 9.24 1.07 -15.63
C GLY A 111 9.44 2.34 -16.48
N ARG A 112 8.82 2.44 -17.63
CA ARG A 112 8.99 3.56 -18.55
C ARG A 112 7.80 4.51 -18.44
N ILE A 113 8.05 5.75 -18.01
CA ILE A 113 7.05 6.81 -17.96
C ILE A 113 6.75 7.30 -19.37
N ARG A 114 5.46 7.43 -19.72
CA ARG A 114 5.07 8.00 -21.00
C ARG A 114 5.52 9.48 -21.12
N PRO A 115 6.00 9.94 -22.28
CA PRO A 115 6.52 11.31 -22.43
C PRO A 115 5.52 12.40 -22.04
N VAL A 116 4.21 12.17 -22.24
CA VAL A 116 3.19 13.14 -21.84
C VAL A 116 3.09 13.24 -20.31
N VAL A 117 3.19 12.12 -19.60
CA VAL A 117 3.15 12.08 -18.12
C VAL A 117 4.42 12.72 -17.55
N GLN A 118 5.58 12.49 -18.17
CA GLN A 118 6.83 13.15 -17.80
C GLN A 118 6.72 14.67 -17.96
N ARG A 119 6.21 15.16 -19.08
CA ARG A 119 6.00 16.62 -19.29
C ARG A 119 5.03 17.23 -18.27
N MET A 120 3.97 16.50 -17.91
CA MET A 120 3.05 16.97 -16.85
C MET A 120 3.77 17.07 -15.49
N LEU A 121 4.59 16.07 -15.16
CA LEU A 121 5.38 16.07 -13.93
C LEU A 121 6.39 17.23 -13.91
N ASP A 122 7.09 17.47 -15.02
CA ASP A 122 8.08 18.54 -15.15
C ASP A 122 7.43 19.94 -15.08
N ALA A 123 6.19 20.08 -15.54
CA ALA A 123 5.42 21.32 -15.47
C ALA A 123 4.94 21.66 -14.04
N MET A 124 4.98 20.73 -13.08
CA MET A 124 4.62 20.95 -11.69
C MET A 124 5.80 21.58 -10.91
N THR A 125 6.15 22.83 -11.20
CA THR A 125 7.34 23.48 -10.64
C THR A 125 7.19 23.90 -9.17
N GLY A 126 5.96 24.16 -8.71
CA GLY A 126 5.67 24.65 -7.36
C GLY A 126 5.24 23.56 -6.37
N LEU A 127 5.05 22.34 -6.79
CA LEU A 127 4.58 21.23 -5.97
C LEU A 127 5.54 20.04 -6.09
N PRO A 128 6.08 19.51 -4.98
CA PRO A 128 6.84 18.27 -5.05
C PRO A 128 5.96 17.14 -5.55
N ALA A 129 6.43 16.43 -6.57
CA ALA A 129 5.70 15.30 -7.11
C ALA A 129 6.65 14.19 -7.60
N TYR A 130 6.20 12.94 -7.45
CA TYR A 130 6.89 11.78 -7.99
C TYR A 130 5.92 10.71 -8.46
N ILE A 131 6.38 9.88 -9.40
CA ILE A 131 5.66 8.73 -9.91
C ILE A 131 6.34 7.46 -9.39
N ARG A 132 5.56 6.57 -8.83
CA ARG A 132 6.02 5.27 -8.34
C ARG A 132 5.15 4.13 -8.85
N ASN A 133 5.71 2.92 -8.80
CA ASN A 133 4.97 1.69 -9.02
C ASN A 133 4.43 1.08 -7.70
N GLY A 134 3.74 -0.06 -7.79
CA GLY A 134 3.23 -0.81 -6.65
C GLY A 134 4.31 -1.41 -5.74
N ARG A 135 5.58 -1.43 -6.17
CA ARG A 135 6.73 -1.89 -5.39
C ARG A 135 7.45 -0.77 -4.64
N PHE A 136 6.92 0.45 -4.66
CA PHE A 136 7.56 1.65 -4.11
C PHE A 136 8.83 2.11 -4.85
N ASP A 137 9.10 1.62 -6.08
CA ASP A 137 10.15 2.18 -6.90
C ASP A 137 9.73 3.56 -7.40
N ILE A 138 10.52 4.60 -7.13
CA ILE A 138 10.34 5.94 -7.72
C ILE A 138 10.88 5.87 -9.15
N LEU A 139 9.99 6.05 -10.12
CA LEU A 139 10.31 5.95 -11.54
C LEU A 139 10.60 7.32 -12.15
N ALA A 140 10.01 8.38 -11.63
CA ALA A 140 10.27 9.76 -11.98
C ALA A 140 9.87 10.68 -10.83
N ALA A 141 10.52 11.84 -10.75
CA ALA A 141 10.15 12.93 -9.85
C ALA A 141 10.49 14.27 -10.53
N ASN A 142 9.71 15.31 -10.22
CA ASN A 142 10.13 16.66 -10.60
C ASN A 142 11.28 17.14 -9.68
N SER A 143 11.90 18.27 -10.03
CA SER A 143 13.07 18.77 -9.29
C SER A 143 12.78 18.99 -7.81
N LEU A 144 11.61 19.54 -7.47
CA LEU A 144 11.22 19.75 -6.08
C LEU A 144 10.90 18.45 -5.34
N GLY A 145 10.34 17.45 -6.04
CA GLY A 145 10.14 16.10 -5.51
C GLY A 145 11.45 15.37 -5.24
N GLN A 146 12.43 15.51 -6.14
CA GLN A 146 13.78 14.98 -5.91
C GLN A 146 14.44 15.64 -4.70
N ALA A 147 14.35 16.98 -4.60
CA ALA A 147 14.89 17.71 -3.48
C ALA A 147 14.23 17.32 -2.15
N LEU A 148 12.90 17.19 -2.11
CA LEU A 148 12.18 16.77 -0.91
C LEU A 148 12.58 15.36 -0.45
N TYR A 149 12.86 14.46 -1.40
CA TYR A 149 13.28 13.09 -1.14
C TYR A 149 14.80 12.89 -1.25
N ALA A 150 15.59 13.98 -1.21
CA ALA A 150 17.05 13.89 -1.28
C ALA A 150 17.65 12.86 -0.30
N PRO A 151 17.20 12.76 0.98
CA PRO A 151 17.73 11.73 1.88
C PRO A 151 17.51 10.29 1.37
N VAL A 152 16.44 10.07 0.61
CA VAL A 152 16.18 8.76 0.01
C VAL A 152 17.07 8.53 -1.21
N TYR A 153 17.20 9.54 -2.09
CA TYR A 153 18.05 9.47 -3.29
C TYR A 153 19.54 9.32 -2.95
N ASP A 154 20.00 9.97 -1.89
CA ASP A 154 21.39 9.98 -1.46
C ASP A 154 21.76 8.77 -0.59
N SER A 155 20.80 7.87 -0.31
CA SER A 155 21.05 6.67 0.47
C SER A 155 22.07 5.75 -0.21
N PRO A 156 23.07 5.25 0.52
CA PRO A 156 24.07 4.31 0.01
C PRO A 156 23.46 3.01 -0.57
N LEU A 157 22.22 2.69 -0.17
CA LEU A 157 21.51 1.52 -0.67
C LEU A 157 21.30 1.55 -2.20
N PHE A 158 21.30 2.75 -2.81
CA PHE A 158 20.98 2.94 -4.22
C PHE A 158 22.18 3.33 -5.08
N ALA A 159 23.38 3.51 -4.47
CA ALA A 159 24.60 3.95 -5.16
C ALA A 159 25.01 3.04 -6.34
N GLN A 160 24.58 1.77 -6.36
CA GLN A 160 24.99 0.78 -7.36
C GLN A 160 23.84 -0.06 -7.94
N ARG A 161 22.55 0.15 -7.59
CA ARG A 161 21.48 -0.79 -7.93
C ARG A 161 20.11 -0.14 -8.13
N GLY A 162 19.65 -0.17 -9.37
CA GLY A 162 18.24 -0.04 -9.71
C GLY A 162 17.55 1.29 -9.33
N PRO A 163 16.24 1.37 -9.46
CA PRO A 163 15.49 2.56 -9.08
C PRO A 163 15.50 2.76 -7.56
N VAL A 164 15.46 4.03 -7.15
CA VAL A 164 15.26 4.41 -5.75
C VAL A 164 13.95 3.83 -5.24
N ASN A 165 13.99 3.15 -4.10
CA ASN A 165 12.84 2.43 -3.55
C ASN A 165 12.58 2.88 -2.11
N THR A 166 11.42 3.48 -1.88
CA THR A 166 11.09 4.04 -0.57
C THR A 166 10.82 2.99 0.51
N ALA A 167 10.40 1.77 0.13
CA ALA A 167 10.25 0.67 1.09
C ALA A 167 11.61 0.13 1.53
N ARG A 168 12.58 -0.03 0.60
CA ARG A 168 13.96 -0.40 0.98
C ARG A 168 14.58 0.64 1.90
N PHE A 169 14.46 1.93 1.56
CA PHE A 169 14.96 3.00 2.42
C PHE A 169 14.33 2.92 3.81
N LEU A 170 13.01 2.79 3.89
CA LEU A 170 12.28 2.75 5.16
C LEU A 170 12.73 1.62 6.08
N PHE A 171 12.96 0.42 5.54
CA PHE A 171 13.23 -0.77 6.36
C PHE A 171 14.70 -1.15 6.46
N LEU A 172 15.57 -0.65 5.58
CA LEU A 172 16.97 -1.07 5.49
C LEU A 172 17.98 0.06 5.71
N ASP A 173 17.54 1.34 5.62
CA ASP A 173 18.41 2.48 5.85
C ASP A 173 18.27 3.00 7.29
N PRO A 174 19.37 3.10 8.07
CA PRO A 174 19.30 3.62 9.43
C PRO A 174 18.84 5.08 9.52
N GLY A 175 19.06 5.90 8.48
CA GLY A 175 18.59 7.30 8.41
C GLY A 175 17.08 7.44 8.17
N SER A 176 16.38 6.33 7.94
CA SER A 176 14.94 6.36 7.64
C SER A 176 14.08 6.89 8.80
N ALA A 177 14.48 6.60 10.04
CA ALA A 177 13.78 7.08 11.23
C ALA A 177 13.93 8.60 11.44
N ASP A 178 15.08 9.16 11.02
CA ASP A 178 15.28 10.60 11.03
C ASP A 178 14.42 11.29 9.97
N PHE A 179 14.33 10.70 8.77
CA PHE A 179 13.54 11.27 7.68
C PHE A 179 12.03 11.15 7.91
N TRP A 180 11.55 10.04 8.51
CA TRP A 180 10.15 9.85 8.89
C TRP A 180 9.96 9.87 10.41
N PRO A 181 9.66 11.03 11.03
CA PRO A 181 9.41 11.12 12.48
C PRO A 181 8.30 10.19 12.98
N GLU A 182 7.30 9.92 12.13
CA GLU A 182 6.24 8.92 12.39
C GLU A 182 6.61 7.56 11.74
N TRP A 183 7.84 7.06 12.00
CA TRP A 183 8.37 5.85 11.34
C TRP A 183 7.46 4.64 11.48
N GLU A 184 6.93 4.39 12.68
CA GLU A 184 6.01 3.29 12.97
C GLU A 184 4.77 3.32 12.05
N LYS A 185 4.19 4.50 11.87
CA LYS A 185 3.04 4.70 10.99
C LYS A 185 3.43 4.47 9.53
N ALA A 186 4.56 5.03 9.09
CA ALA A 186 5.06 4.86 7.72
C ALA A 186 5.34 3.38 7.42
N ALA A 187 5.92 2.64 8.39
CA ALA A 187 6.19 1.21 8.27
C ALA A 187 4.90 0.38 8.16
N ASN A 188 3.91 0.64 9.03
CA ASN A 188 2.62 -0.05 8.98
C ASN A 188 1.88 0.23 7.66
N ASP A 189 1.82 1.51 7.23
CA ASP A 189 1.15 1.91 6.00
C ASP A 189 1.84 1.28 4.76
N SER A 190 3.17 1.19 4.77
CA SER A 190 3.94 0.60 3.66
C SER A 190 3.74 -0.91 3.56
N VAL A 191 3.76 -1.63 4.67
CA VAL A 191 3.49 -3.08 4.70
C VAL A 191 2.06 -3.37 4.24
N ALA A 192 1.08 -2.61 4.76
CA ALA A 192 -0.32 -2.78 4.39
C ALA A 192 -0.55 -2.51 2.88
N PHE A 193 0.12 -1.50 2.32
CA PHE A 193 0.09 -1.22 0.89
C PHE A 193 0.70 -2.35 0.04
N LEU A 194 1.92 -2.83 0.39
CA LEU A 194 2.57 -3.94 -0.32
C LEU A 194 1.70 -5.19 -0.31
N ARG A 195 1.03 -5.47 0.81
CA ARG A 195 0.09 -6.59 0.90
C ARG A 195 -1.09 -6.42 -0.04
N THR A 196 -1.65 -5.23 -0.11
CA THR A 196 -2.71 -4.93 -1.08
C THR A 196 -2.25 -5.15 -2.51
N GLU A 197 -1.03 -4.72 -2.83
CA GLU A 197 -0.45 -4.92 -4.17
C GLU A 197 -0.23 -6.40 -4.50
N THR A 198 0.08 -7.27 -3.53
CA THR A 198 0.15 -8.73 -3.80
C THR A 198 -1.19 -9.29 -4.25
N GLY A 199 -2.31 -8.79 -3.72
CA GLY A 199 -3.65 -9.15 -4.17
C GLY A 199 -3.97 -8.66 -5.58
N HIS A 200 -3.49 -7.46 -5.93
CA HIS A 200 -3.71 -6.87 -7.25
C HIS A 200 -2.78 -7.41 -8.34
N SER A 201 -1.56 -7.77 -7.98
CA SER A 201 -0.49 -8.17 -8.89
C SER A 201 0.23 -9.45 -8.42
N PRO A 202 -0.47 -10.58 -8.27
CA PRO A 202 0.09 -11.80 -7.67
C PRO A 202 1.21 -12.45 -8.51
N LYS A 203 1.37 -12.04 -9.78
CA LYS A 203 2.42 -12.52 -10.68
C LYS A 203 3.59 -11.55 -10.83
N ASP A 204 3.61 -10.46 -10.06
CA ASP A 204 4.74 -9.52 -10.08
C ASP A 204 5.92 -10.12 -9.31
N LYS A 205 6.86 -10.71 -10.06
CA LYS A 205 8.08 -11.29 -9.50
C LYS A 205 8.89 -10.25 -8.72
N GLY A 206 9.00 -9.01 -9.20
CA GLY A 206 9.74 -7.96 -8.52
C GLY A 206 9.12 -7.58 -7.17
N LEU A 207 7.79 -7.68 -7.04
CA LEU A 207 7.10 -7.50 -5.76
C LEU A 207 7.39 -8.65 -4.81
N THR A 208 7.36 -9.89 -5.30
CA THR A 208 7.71 -11.09 -4.51
C THR A 208 9.16 -11.03 -4.04
N ASP A 209 10.08 -10.67 -4.93
CA ASP A 209 11.52 -10.54 -4.62
C ASP A 209 11.76 -9.44 -3.57
N LEU A 210 11.07 -8.28 -3.67
CA LEU A 210 11.14 -7.20 -2.68
C LEU A 210 10.64 -7.65 -1.31
N ILE A 211 9.49 -8.31 -1.25
CA ILE A 211 8.92 -8.82 0.00
C ILE A 211 9.86 -9.85 0.63
N GLY A 212 10.42 -10.76 -0.14
CA GLY A 212 11.40 -11.74 0.31
C GLY A 212 12.67 -11.07 0.86
N GLU A 213 13.20 -10.07 0.16
CA GLU A 213 14.35 -9.29 0.61
C GLU A 213 14.07 -8.59 1.94
N LEU A 214 12.97 -7.84 2.03
CA LEU A 214 12.60 -7.10 3.25
C LEU A 214 12.31 -8.03 4.42
N SER A 215 11.65 -9.16 4.19
CA SER A 215 11.37 -10.16 5.23
C SER A 215 12.64 -10.81 5.77
N THR A 216 13.68 -10.94 4.93
CA THR A 216 14.96 -11.55 5.33
C THR A 216 15.88 -10.56 6.03
N LYS A 217 15.86 -9.28 5.62
CA LYS A 217 16.82 -8.27 6.09
C LYS A 217 16.27 -7.35 7.18
N SER A 218 14.96 -7.37 7.47
CA SER A 218 14.31 -6.50 8.45
C SER A 218 13.32 -7.26 9.32
N ASP A 219 13.67 -7.47 10.59
CA ASP A 219 12.77 -8.08 11.58
C ASP A 219 11.50 -7.24 11.76
N GLU A 220 11.62 -5.91 11.64
CA GLU A 220 10.51 -4.97 11.70
C GLU A 220 9.52 -5.21 10.57
N PHE A 221 10.01 -5.40 9.35
CA PHE A 221 9.16 -5.75 8.22
C PHE A 221 8.51 -7.11 8.42
N ALA A 222 9.29 -8.14 8.76
CA ALA A 222 8.81 -9.51 8.95
C ALA A 222 7.68 -9.59 10.00
N ARG A 223 7.85 -8.91 11.15
CA ARG A 223 6.83 -8.86 12.21
C ARG A 223 5.53 -8.20 11.75
N ARG A 224 5.61 -7.09 11.01
CA ARG A 224 4.43 -6.38 10.47
C ARG A 224 3.78 -7.17 9.35
N TRP A 225 4.59 -7.77 8.50
CA TRP A 225 4.09 -8.63 7.42
C TRP A 225 3.25 -9.79 7.95
N ALA A 226 3.61 -10.37 9.08
CA ALA A 226 2.85 -11.45 9.72
C ALA A 226 1.48 -11.03 10.29
N ARG A 227 1.19 -9.71 10.48
CA ARG A 227 -0.10 -9.23 11.01
C ARG A 227 -1.23 -9.17 10.00
N HIS A 228 -0.95 -9.31 8.71
CA HIS A 228 -1.93 -9.32 7.61
C HIS A 228 -2.81 -8.06 7.50
N ASP A 229 -2.32 -6.91 7.93
CA ASP A 229 -3.03 -5.65 7.76
C ASP A 229 -2.99 -5.20 6.30
N VAL A 230 -4.12 -4.70 5.79
CA VAL A 230 -4.25 -4.08 4.47
C VAL A 230 -4.77 -2.67 4.64
N LYS A 231 -4.24 -1.73 3.85
CA LYS A 231 -4.65 -0.34 3.90
C LYS A 231 -4.37 0.33 2.56
N PHE A 232 -5.32 1.13 2.09
CA PHE A 232 -5.04 2.14 1.08
C PHE A 232 -4.89 3.50 1.75
N GLN A 233 -3.92 4.25 1.28
CA GLN A 233 -3.78 5.64 1.68
C GLN A 233 -3.52 6.46 0.43
N TYR A 234 -4.60 7.03 -0.10
CA TYR A 234 -4.53 7.89 -1.28
C TYR A 234 -4.24 9.34 -0.91
N SER A 235 -4.65 9.78 0.28
CA SER A 235 -4.48 11.15 0.75
C SER A 235 -4.12 11.20 2.23
N GLY A 236 -3.71 12.35 2.70
CA GLY A 236 -3.39 12.59 4.11
C GLY A 236 -2.32 13.65 4.31
N VAL A 237 -1.74 13.66 5.49
CA VAL A 237 -0.60 14.51 5.81
C VAL A 237 0.63 13.64 6.04
N LYS A 238 1.70 13.88 5.27
CA LYS A 238 2.99 13.24 5.44
C LYS A 238 3.87 14.12 6.32
N ARG A 239 4.33 13.57 7.43
CA ARG A 239 5.33 14.22 8.29
C ARG A 239 6.71 13.74 7.89
N LEU A 240 7.60 14.69 7.61
CA LEU A 240 8.97 14.46 7.19
C LEU A 240 9.90 15.34 8.01
N HIS A 241 11.11 14.90 8.26
CA HIS A 241 12.20 15.75 8.74
C HIS A 241 13.26 15.83 7.64
N HIS A 242 13.38 17.01 7.05
CA HIS A 242 14.33 17.24 5.96
C HIS A 242 15.59 17.94 6.50
N PRO A 243 16.81 17.47 6.17
CA PRO A 243 18.04 17.99 6.75
C PRO A 243 18.27 19.49 6.50
N LEU A 244 17.73 20.04 5.41
CA LEU A 244 17.91 21.45 5.05
C LEU A 244 16.79 22.37 5.58
N VAL A 245 15.56 21.90 5.65
CA VAL A 245 14.39 22.74 5.98
C VAL A 245 13.63 22.27 7.23
N GLY A 246 14.15 21.26 7.92
CA GLY A 246 13.60 20.77 9.19
C GLY A 246 12.29 20.02 9.05
N ASN A 247 11.41 20.15 10.03
CA ASN A 247 10.16 19.42 10.12
C ASN A 247 9.11 19.95 9.14
N LEU A 248 8.51 19.05 8.39
CA LEU A 248 7.49 19.30 7.39
C LEU A 248 6.22 18.50 7.71
N ALA A 249 5.07 19.13 7.57
CA ALA A 249 3.76 18.47 7.56
C ALA A 249 3.09 18.82 6.23
N LEU A 250 3.12 17.90 5.27
CA LEU A 250 2.70 18.14 3.90
C LEU A 250 1.45 17.34 3.56
N PRO A 251 0.31 17.99 3.31
CA PRO A 251 -0.83 17.33 2.66
C PRO A 251 -0.40 16.76 1.33
N TYR A 252 -0.89 15.56 1.02
CA TYR A 252 -0.60 14.90 -0.25
C TYR A 252 -1.82 14.20 -0.82
N GLU A 253 -1.82 14.05 -2.13
CA GLU A 253 -2.76 13.23 -2.88
C GLU A 253 -1.98 12.25 -3.76
N ALA A 254 -2.46 11.00 -3.81
CA ALA A 254 -1.89 9.95 -4.63
C ALA A 254 -2.92 9.47 -5.65
N LEU A 255 -2.67 9.74 -6.93
CA LEU A 255 -3.57 9.49 -8.02
C LEU A 255 -3.06 8.30 -8.85
N ASP A 256 -3.90 7.32 -9.08
CA ASP A 256 -3.61 6.23 -10.01
C ASP A 256 -3.61 6.75 -11.45
N LEU A 257 -2.74 6.20 -12.28
CA LEU A 257 -2.67 6.52 -13.71
C LEU A 257 -3.41 5.43 -14.51
N PRO A 258 -4.69 5.63 -14.90
CA PRO A 258 -5.49 4.57 -15.52
C PRO A 258 -4.92 4.03 -16.82
N ALA A 259 -4.22 4.90 -17.59
CA ALA A 259 -3.56 4.51 -18.84
C ALA A 259 -2.21 3.80 -18.62
N ASP A 260 -1.69 3.79 -17.40
CA ASP A 260 -0.46 3.09 -16.99
C ASP A 260 -0.74 2.28 -15.72
N PRO A 261 -1.48 1.17 -15.82
CA PRO A 261 -1.91 0.40 -14.65
C PRO A 261 -0.76 -0.01 -13.74
N GLY A 262 -0.89 0.28 -12.44
CA GLY A 262 0.14 0.03 -11.44
C GLY A 262 1.09 1.21 -11.21
N LEU A 263 0.94 2.30 -11.98
CA LEU A 263 1.64 3.55 -11.70
C LEU A 263 0.74 4.53 -10.95
N ARG A 264 1.36 5.27 -10.05
CA ARG A 264 0.72 6.28 -9.21
C ARG A 264 1.59 7.52 -9.12
N ILE A 265 0.99 8.69 -9.31
CA ILE A 265 1.61 9.96 -9.02
C ILE A 265 1.24 10.40 -7.60
N THR A 266 2.22 10.80 -6.81
CA THR A 266 2.02 11.42 -5.49
C THR A 266 2.42 12.88 -5.60
N ILE A 267 1.54 13.78 -5.16
CA ILE A 267 1.71 15.22 -5.23
C ILE A 267 1.53 15.78 -3.82
N TYR A 268 2.45 16.63 -3.38
CA TYR A 268 2.35 17.36 -2.12
C TYR A 268 1.84 18.75 -2.38
N SER A 269 0.74 19.13 -1.69
CA SER A 269 0.08 20.41 -1.89
C SER A 269 -0.20 21.07 -0.52
N PRO A 270 0.80 21.70 0.10
CA PRO A 270 0.59 22.44 1.33
C PRO A 270 -0.30 23.66 1.10
N GLU A 271 -1.06 24.04 2.14
CA GLU A 271 -1.86 25.24 2.14
C GLU A 271 -0.99 26.47 1.86
N PRO A 272 -1.53 27.47 1.13
CA PRO A 272 -0.86 28.75 0.95
C PRO A 272 -0.45 29.35 2.30
N ASP A 273 0.69 30.01 2.36
CA ASP A 273 1.24 30.70 3.56
C ASP A 273 1.51 29.80 4.77
N SER A 274 1.34 28.47 4.63
CA SER A 274 1.67 27.52 5.69
C SER A 274 3.18 27.35 5.88
N PRO A 275 3.63 26.91 7.08
CA PRO A 275 5.05 26.58 7.30
C PRO A 275 5.59 25.56 6.29
N GLY A 276 4.74 24.61 5.87
CA GLY A 276 5.08 23.62 4.84
C GLY A 276 5.34 24.28 3.48
N ARG A 277 4.54 25.28 3.10
CA ARG A 277 4.74 26.05 1.86
C ARG A 277 6.05 26.83 1.89
N GLN A 278 6.30 27.57 2.97
CA GLN A 278 7.52 28.35 3.14
C GLN A 278 8.78 27.48 3.07
N ALA A 279 8.76 26.32 3.72
CA ALA A 279 9.87 25.38 3.68
C ALA A 279 10.11 24.80 2.26
N LEU A 280 9.05 24.54 1.50
CA LEU A 280 9.19 24.11 0.11
C LEU A 280 9.73 25.21 -0.81
N ASP A 281 9.36 26.47 -0.56
CA ASP A 281 9.89 27.61 -1.32
C ASP A 281 11.40 27.80 -1.06
N LEU A 282 11.85 27.62 0.18
CA LEU A 282 13.27 27.59 0.52
C LEU A 282 13.99 26.45 -0.18
N LEU A 283 13.42 25.24 -0.17
CA LEU A 283 13.98 24.08 -0.83
C LEU A 283 14.08 24.27 -2.35
N ALA A 284 13.06 24.87 -2.98
CA ALA A 284 13.04 25.21 -4.40
C ALA A 284 14.13 26.21 -4.77
N SER A 285 14.36 27.23 -3.93
CA SER A 285 15.39 28.25 -4.16
C SER A 285 16.80 27.64 -4.18
N TRP A 286 17.08 26.71 -3.29
CA TRP A 286 18.37 26.02 -3.22
C TRP A 286 18.63 25.09 -4.40
N THR A 287 17.61 24.37 -4.85
CA THR A 287 17.75 23.51 -6.05
C THR A 287 18.00 24.31 -7.32
N SER A 288 17.42 25.52 -7.43
CA SER A 288 17.63 26.40 -8.56
C SER A 288 19.04 27.02 -8.58
N SER A 289 19.65 27.25 -7.40
CA SER A 289 21.01 27.76 -7.28
C SER A 289 22.05 26.72 -7.67
N THR A 290 21.91 25.48 -7.18
CA THR A 290 22.81 24.36 -7.50
C THR A 290 22.74 23.91 -8.96
N ALA A 291 21.60 24.11 -9.63
CA ALA A 291 21.46 23.80 -11.06
C ALA A 291 22.15 24.85 -11.97
N ARG A 292 22.42 26.07 -11.49
CA ARG A 292 23.15 27.12 -12.23
C ARG A 292 24.66 27.02 -12.11
N GLU A 293 25.16 26.27 -11.12
CA GLU A 293 26.61 26.10 -10.88
C GLU A 293 27.20 24.84 -11.55
N ARG A 294 26.35 24.00 -12.17
CA ARG A 294 26.76 22.81 -12.97
C ARG A 294 26.58 23.04 -14.46
#